data_94822f56b7c2fcce6034b86ef8bbcde7
#
_entry.id   94822f56b7c2fcce6034b86ef8bbcde7
#
_cell.length_a   1.000
_cell.length_b   1.000
_cell.length_c   1.000
_cell.angle_alpha   90.00
_cell.angle_beta   90.00
_cell.angle_gamma   90.00
#
_symmetry.space_group_name_H-M   'P 1'
#
loop_
_entity.id
_entity.type
_entity.pdbx_description
1 polymer ?
#
loop_
_entity_poly.entity_id
_entity_poly.type
_entity_poly.pdbx_seq_one_letter_code
_entity_poly.pdbx_strand_id
1 'polypeptide(L)'
;EAMRGCGGGCDFCDVNKRSKKDLPLERLKHEAKINLDYGFDSIWLHSDEMLLYGCDNREFVPNRDAITELWRGLKSLGPNFIGTTHMTFSGVAADPKLIHDISEINEMQKNGRWLSTNLGIETVAPSMVKKHLGVKTKPFSTDEWGSVVREGAKILNENHWFPAATIIIGWPDETPDEVQYTIDMMTDFRATNFRGLVAPLLYQDFSEKNSMHFGNLNEAQFTLFWKCWENNLRVINDIIPIILRNKTYGPAMKVFMYGIIKAGTWAIMRYLRGLCKDLFNGRTPDEIVEKYARSRSVSAPKIETKRL
;
A
#
# COMPACT_ATOMS: atom_id res chain seq x y z
N GLU A 1 -3.64 19.21 5.86
CA GLU A 1 -2.40 18.79 5.18
C GLU A 1 -1.23 18.89 6.16
N ALA A 2 -0.48 17.78 6.38
CA ALA A 2 0.66 17.78 7.31
C ALA A 2 1.99 18.00 6.57
N MET A 3 2.11 17.46 5.38
CA MET A 3 3.34 17.52 4.59
C MET A 3 3.02 17.51 3.09
N ARG A 4 3.80 18.24 2.32
CA ARG A 4 3.75 18.29 0.85
C ARG A 4 5.13 18.03 0.27
N GLY A 5 5.18 17.22 -0.83
CA GLY A 5 6.42 16.76 -1.44
C GLY A 5 7.14 15.71 -0.58
N CYS A 6 7.64 14.65 -1.18
CA CYS A 6 8.36 13.59 -0.45
C CYS A 6 9.87 13.56 -0.77
N GLY A 7 10.30 14.16 -1.90
CA GLY A 7 11.70 14.12 -2.36
C GLY A 7 12.15 12.74 -2.87
N GLY A 8 11.21 11.81 -3.12
CA GLY A 8 11.51 10.42 -3.49
C GLY A 8 12.16 10.21 -4.85
N GLY A 9 12.00 11.13 -5.79
CA GLY A 9 12.65 11.09 -7.11
C GLY A 9 12.12 10.02 -8.06
N CYS A 10 10.93 9.46 -7.80
CA CYS A 10 10.29 8.49 -8.70
C CYS A 10 9.88 9.16 -10.01
N ASP A 11 10.29 8.63 -11.15
CA ASP A 11 10.10 9.28 -12.46
C ASP A 11 8.65 9.28 -12.96
N PHE A 12 7.84 8.35 -12.49
CA PHE A 12 6.41 8.23 -12.80
C PHE A 12 5.50 9.10 -11.93
N CYS A 13 6.06 9.81 -10.93
CA CYS A 13 5.26 10.49 -9.91
C CYS A 13 5.32 12.01 -10.06
N ASP A 14 4.15 12.66 -10.18
CA ASP A 14 4.06 14.13 -10.28
C ASP A 14 4.39 14.85 -8.96
N VAL A 15 4.12 14.21 -7.83
CA VAL A 15 4.47 14.72 -6.48
C VAL A 15 5.96 14.97 -6.33
N ASN A 16 6.78 14.19 -7.01
CA ASN A 16 8.23 14.31 -7.04
C ASN A 16 8.76 15.69 -7.49
N LYS A 17 7.97 16.42 -8.26
CA LYS A 17 8.30 17.79 -8.72
C LYS A 17 8.15 18.85 -7.61
N ARG A 18 7.61 18.48 -6.45
CA ARG A 18 7.35 19.39 -5.34
C ARG A 18 8.44 19.30 -4.29
N SER A 19 8.94 20.47 -3.83
CA SER A 19 9.85 20.52 -2.69
C SER A 19 9.14 20.05 -1.42
N LYS A 20 9.82 19.22 -0.62
CA LYS A 20 9.32 18.79 0.68
C LYS A 20 9.10 20.00 1.59
N LYS A 21 7.92 20.05 2.20
CA LYS A 21 7.54 21.08 3.17
C LYS A 21 6.62 20.49 4.22
N ASP A 22 7.05 20.56 5.47
CA ASP A 22 6.26 20.17 6.64
C ASP A 22 5.49 21.38 7.18
N LEU A 23 4.27 21.14 7.66
CA LEU A 23 3.47 22.17 8.33
C LEU A 23 3.71 22.09 9.84
N PRO A 24 3.86 23.23 10.54
CA PRO A 24 4.12 23.24 11.97
C PRO A 24 2.99 22.59 12.78
N LEU A 25 3.35 21.88 13.85
CA LEU A 25 2.40 21.19 14.73
C LEU A 25 1.29 22.10 15.23
N GLU A 26 1.59 23.32 15.66
CA GLU A 26 0.58 24.24 16.19
C GLU A 26 -0.46 24.64 15.14
N ARG A 27 -0.06 24.77 13.88
CA ARG A 27 -1.00 24.98 12.78
C ARG A 27 -1.90 23.76 12.58
N LEU A 28 -1.32 22.56 12.60
CA LEU A 28 -2.08 21.31 12.44
C LEU A 28 -3.07 21.11 13.59
N LYS A 29 -2.69 21.45 14.82
CA LYS A 29 -3.58 21.42 15.99
C LYS A 29 -4.73 22.43 15.83
N HIS A 30 -4.45 23.62 15.34
CA HIS A 30 -5.49 24.63 15.08
C HIS A 30 -6.50 24.16 14.04
N GLU A 31 -6.03 23.64 12.89
CA GLU A 31 -6.90 23.12 11.83
C GLU A 31 -7.69 21.87 12.30
N ALA A 32 -7.05 20.99 13.07
CA ALA A 32 -7.71 19.82 13.67
C ALA A 32 -8.81 20.23 14.65
N LYS A 33 -8.54 21.22 15.52
CA LYS A 33 -9.53 21.72 16.47
C LYS A 33 -10.76 22.28 15.77
N ILE A 34 -10.61 23.05 14.71
CA ILE A 34 -11.73 23.58 13.93
C ILE A 34 -12.62 22.42 13.44
N ASN A 35 -12.03 21.36 12.86
CA ASN A 35 -12.80 20.23 12.37
C ASN A 35 -13.54 19.49 13.51
N LEU A 36 -12.87 19.28 14.65
CA LEU A 36 -13.47 18.63 15.81
C LEU A 36 -14.61 19.48 16.41
N ASP A 37 -14.46 20.81 16.47
CA ASP A 37 -15.50 21.76 16.94
C ASP A 37 -16.74 21.73 15.99
N TYR A 38 -16.57 21.43 14.70
CA TYR A 38 -17.67 21.20 13.75
C TYR A 38 -18.34 19.79 13.88
N GLY A 39 -17.86 18.96 14.80
CA GLY A 39 -18.47 17.65 15.10
C GLY A 39 -17.85 16.47 14.38
N PHE A 40 -16.72 16.62 13.67
CA PHE A 40 -15.93 15.48 13.23
C PHE A 40 -15.27 14.82 14.44
N ASP A 41 -15.18 13.51 14.44
CA ASP A 41 -14.69 12.73 15.58
C ASP A 41 -13.29 12.12 15.36
N SER A 42 -12.71 12.35 14.18
CA SER A 42 -11.46 11.72 13.75
C SER A 42 -10.66 12.65 12.85
N ILE A 43 -9.35 12.46 12.80
CA ILE A 43 -8.42 13.27 12.00
C ILE A 43 -7.76 12.40 10.94
N TRP A 44 -7.74 12.86 9.70
CA TRP A 44 -6.93 12.28 8.62
C TRP A 44 -5.85 13.28 8.20
N LEU A 45 -4.60 12.93 8.42
CA LEU A 45 -3.45 13.71 7.98
C LEU A 45 -3.19 13.45 6.51
N HIS A 46 -3.42 14.44 5.68
CA HIS A 46 -2.97 14.38 4.29
C HIS A 46 -1.48 14.68 4.23
N SER A 47 -0.73 13.77 3.61
CA SER A 47 0.72 13.90 3.38
C SER A 47 1.11 13.14 2.12
N ASP A 48 2.17 13.57 1.46
CA ASP A 48 2.75 12.82 0.34
C ASP A 48 3.64 11.65 0.84
N GLU A 49 4.20 11.75 2.06
CA GLU A 49 4.93 10.68 2.76
C GLU A 49 5.03 10.97 4.27
N MET A 50 4.12 10.42 5.05
CA MET A 50 3.97 10.80 6.46
C MET A 50 5.18 10.44 7.34
N LEU A 51 5.88 9.34 7.02
CA LEU A 51 7.04 8.92 7.80
C LEU A 51 8.28 9.79 7.58
N LEU A 52 8.21 10.75 6.64
CA LEU A 52 9.23 11.77 6.45
C LEU A 52 8.87 13.14 7.08
N TYR A 53 7.79 13.23 7.86
CA TYR A 53 7.47 14.45 8.59
C TYR A 53 8.58 14.76 9.61
N GLY A 54 9.07 16.01 9.59
CA GLY A 54 10.17 16.44 10.44
C GLY A 54 11.53 15.77 10.10
N CYS A 55 11.61 15.03 8.99
CA CYS A 55 12.86 14.43 8.51
C CYS A 55 13.61 15.45 7.63
N ASP A 56 14.80 15.82 8.02
CA ASP A 56 15.72 16.72 7.29
C ASP A 56 16.98 15.99 6.79
N ASN A 57 17.13 14.70 7.15
CA ASN A 57 18.28 13.92 6.76
C ASN A 57 18.16 13.38 5.33
N ARG A 58 19.31 13.18 4.65
CA ARG A 58 19.38 12.65 3.29
C ARG A 58 19.25 11.12 3.23
N GLU A 59 19.20 10.46 4.37
CA GLU A 59 19.07 9.00 4.47
C GLU A 59 17.62 8.54 4.46
N PHE A 60 16.67 9.48 4.52
CA PHE A 60 15.24 9.16 4.52
C PHE A 60 14.82 8.26 5.69
N VAL A 61 15.50 8.38 6.82
CA VAL A 61 15.13 7.70 8.06
C VAL A 61 14.08 8.52 8.78
N PRO A 62 12.96 7.93 9.25
CA PRO A 62 11.92 8.64 9.98
C PRO A 62 12.45 9.39 11.20
N ASN A 63 11.95 10.61 11.43
CA ASN A 63 12.17 11.33 12.68
C ASN A 63 11.10 10.91 13.69
N ARG A 64 11.41 9.86 14.51
CA ARG A 64 10.45 9.29 15.46
C ARG A 64 9.91 10.33 16.44
N ASP A 65 10.77 11.19 16.97
CA ASP A 65 10.37 12.17 17.97
C ASP A 65 9.38 13.18 17.39
N ALA A 66 9.66 13.74 16.21
CA ALA A 66 8.78 14.66 15.55
C ALA A 66 7.42 14.04 15.21
N ILE A 67 7.41 12.79 14.72
CA ILE A 67 6.18 12.09 14.36
C ILE A 67 5.36 11.72 15.60
N THR A 68 6.00 11.19 16.65
CA THR A 68 5.28 10.84 17.89
C THR A 68 4.76 12.09 18.61
N GLU A 69 5.49 13.19 18.58
CA GLU A 69 5.03 14.48 19.09
C GLU A 69 3.79 14.96 18.32
N LEU A 70 3.81 14.89 16.99
CA LEU A 70 2.66 15.21 16.14
C LEU A 70 1.43 14.39 16.52
N TRP A 71 1.56 13.06 16.62
CA TRP A 71 0.44 12.18 16.97
C TRP A 71 -0.09 12.46 18.37
N ARG A 72 0.79 12.60 19.38
CA ARG A 72 0.38 12.93 20.76
C ARG A 72 -0.27 14.30 20.85
N GLY A 73 0.29 15.31 20.17
CA GLY A 73 -0.25 16.66 20.12
C GLY A 73 -1.65 16.71 19.52
N LEU A 74 -1.91 15.97 18.45
CA LEU A 74 -3.24 15.87 17.86
C LEU A 74 -4.19 15.01 18.70
N LYS A 75 -3.70 13.92 19.30
CA LYS A 75 -4.50 13.04 20.15
C LYS A 75 -5.00 13.74 21.41
N SER A 76 -4.24 14.70 21.94
CA SER A 76 -4.64 15.51 23.10
C SER A 76 -5.89 16.38 22.85
N LEU A 77 -6.27 16.60 21.59
CA LEU A 77 -7.50 17.31 21.22
C LEU A 77 -8.77 16.41 21.32
N GLY A 78 -8.60 15.11 21.57
CA GLY A 78 -9.69 14.17 21.83
C GLY A 78 -10.28 13.43 20.63
N PRO A 79 -9.64 13.37 19.45
CA PRO A 79 -10.19 12.59 18.34
C PRO A 79 -10.21 11.08 18.67
N ASN A 80 -11.15 10.36 18.08
CA ASN A 80 -11.24 8.91 18.22
C ASN A 80 -9.98 8.22 17.65
N PHE A 81 -9.49 8.69 16.51
CA PHE A 81 -8.25 8.24 15.90
C PHE A 81 -7.61 9.30 15.01
N ILE A 82 -6.35 9.08 14.67
CA ILE A 82 -5.59 9.87 13.71
C ILE A 82 -5.06 8.91 12.64
N GLY A 83 -5.58 9.05 11.41
CA GLY A 83 -5.10 8.32 10.23
C GLY A 83 -4.17 9.16 9.39
N THR A 84 -3.54 8.55 8.40
CA THR A 84 -2.73 9.23 7.39
C THR A 84 -2.97 8.66 6.01
N THR A 85 -2.74 9.49 4.98
CA THR A 85 -3.03 9.09 3.60
C THR A 85 -1.93 8.23 2.99
N HIS A 86 -0.65 8.55 3.21
CA HIS A 86 0.46 7.86 2.55
C HIS A 86 1.62 7.57 3.51
N MET A 87 2.24 6.41 3.33
CA MET A 87 3.49 5.97 3.93
C MET A 87 4.32 5.22 2.87
N THR A 88 5.61 5.01 3.13
CA THR A 88 6.45 4.08 2.35
C THR A 88 6.78 2.82 3.14
N PHE A 89 6.94 1.70 2.43
CA PHE A 89 7.43 0.46 3.05
C PHE A 89 8.83 0.61 3.61
N SER A 90 9.68 1.43 2.99
CA SER A 90 11.02 1.73 3.49
C SER A 90 10.99 2.47 4.84
N GLY A 91 10.14 3.48 4.98
CA GLY A 91 9.96 4.19 6.25
C GLY A 91 9.42 3.27 7.36
N VAL A 92 8.44 2.40 7.03
CA VAL A 92 7.90 1.39 7.95
C VAL A 92 8.98 0.40 8.40
N ALA A 93 9.78 -0.13 7.47
CA ALA A 93 10.84 -1.09 7.77
C ALA A 93 12.04 -0.46 8.49
N ALA A 94 12.32 0.82 8.23
CA ALA A 94 13.42 1.55 8.88
C ALA A 94 13.15 1.81 10.37
N ASP A 95 11.88 2.00 10.76
CA ASP A 95 11.51 2.21 12.15
C ASP A 95 10.23 1.46 12.55
N PRO A 96 10.30 0.14 12.78
CA PRO A 96 9.15 -0.66 13.22
C PRO A 96 8.53 -0.17 14.53
N LYS A 97 9.37 0.36 15.43
CA LYS A 97 8.90 0.88 16.72
C LYS A 97 8.05 2.13 16.56
N LEU A 98 8.35 2.99 15.59
CA LEU A 98 7.50 4.14 15.28
C LEU A 98 6.08 3.71 14.90
N ILE A 99 5.94 2.66 14.08
CA ILE A 99 4.63 2.13 13.69
C ILE A 99 3.87 1.59 14.89
N HIS A 100 4.57 0.91 15.80
CA HIS A 100 4.00 0.47 17.07
C HIS A 100 3.54 1.66 17.92
N ASP A 101 4.39 2.67 18.12
CA ASP A 101 4.09 3.86 18.93
C ASP A 101 2.86 4.62 18.40
N ILE A 102 2.75 4.81 17.08
CA ILE A 102 1.57 5.42 16.45
C ILE A 102 0.30 4.60 16.72
N SER A 103 0.41 3.28 16.63
CA SER A 103 -0.72 2.37 16.85
C SER A 103 -1.17 2.36 18.31
N GLU A 104 -0.24 2.43 19.27
CA GLU A 104 -0.51 2.58 20.70
C GLU A 104 -1.20 3.93 21.01
N ILE A 105 -0.70 5.05 20.45
CA ILE A 105 -1.33 6.37 20.61
C ILE A 105 -2.77 6.36 20.11
N ASN A 106 -3.05 5.63 19.04
CA ASN A 106 -4.39 5.44 18.49
C ASN A 106 -5.22 4.36 19.21
N GLU A 107 -4.65 3.66 20.18
CA GLU A 107 -5.29 2.53 20.89
C GLU A 107 -5.86 1.47 19.93
N MET A 108 -5.14 1.18 18.84
CA MET A 108 -5.67 0.37 17.74
C MET A 108 -6.00 -1.05 18.18
N GLN A 109 -5.07 -1.73 18.88
CA GLN A 109 -5.28 -3.09 19.39
C GLN A 109 -6.36 -3.14 20.45
N LYS A 110 -6.34 -2.22 21.43
CA LYS A 110 -7.31 -2.12 22.52
C LYS A 110 -8.76 -1.99 22.01
N ASN A 111 -8.94 -1.21 20.95
CA ASN A 111 -10.26 -0.96 20.36
C ASN A 111 -10.60 -1.92 19.21
N GLY A 112 -9.73 -2.86 18.85
CA GLY A 112 -9.88 -3.74 17.70
C GLY A 112 -9.98 -2.98 16.37
N ARG A 113 -9.37 -1.80 16.30
CA ARG A 113 -9.44 -0.89 15.14
C ARG A 113 -8.33 -1.20 14.16
N TRP A 114 -8.66 -1.14 12.89
CA TRP A 114 -7.72 -1.17 11.78
C TRP A 114 -7.77 0.16 11.04
N LEU A 115 -6.61 0.75 10.76
CA LEU A 115 -6.48 1.92 9.90
C LEU A 115 -5.86 1.54 8.56
N SER A 116 -6.23 2.26 7.52
CA SER A 116 -5.64 2.09 6.19
C SER A 116 -4.71 3.26 5.87
N THR A 117 -3.72 2.99 5.02
CA THR A 117 -2.84 4.00 4.41
C THR A 117 -2.41 3.52 3.04
N ASN A 118 -2.13 4.45 2.14
CA ASN A 118 -1.63 4.11 0.80
C ASN A 118 -0.11 3.91 0.83
N LEU A 119 0.36 2.86 0.17
CA LEU A 119 1.79 2.57 0.03
C LEU A 119 2.09 2.10 -1.40
N GLY A 120 3.07 2.70 -2.03
CA GLY A 120 3.51 2.25 -3.35
C GLY A 120 4.54 1.13 -3.27
N ILE A 121 4.23 -0.03 -3.84
CA ILE A 121 5.20 -1.10 -4.14
C ILE A 121 5.83 -0.84 -5.50
N GLU A 122 5.01 -0.55 -6.45
CA GLU A 122 5.19 -0.29 -7.87
C GLU A 122 5.75 -1.50 -8.62
N THR A 123 6.93 -1.96 -8.27
CA THR A 123 7.60 -3.18 -8.74
C THR A 123 8.62 -3.65 -7.70
N VAL A 124 9.00 -4.92 -7.72
CA VAL A 124 10.12 -5.43 -6.89
C VAL A 124 11.24 -6.04 -7.72
N ALA A 125 11.22 -5.88 -9.04
CA ALA A 125 12.33 -6.25 -9.92
C ALA A 125 13.52 -5.29 -9.70
N PRO A 126 14.70 -5.73 -9.29
CA PRO A 126 15.80 -4.85 -8.90
C PRO A 126 16.21 -3.85 -9.98
N SER A 127 16.25 -4.27 -11.25
CA SER A 127 16.53 -3.42 -12.41
C SER A 127 15.53 -2.27 -12.54
N MET A 128 14.22 -2.58 -12.42
CA MET A 128 13.14 -1.62 -12.53
C MET A 128 13.10 -0.68 -11.31
N VAL A 129 13.34 -1.22 -10.11
CA VAL A 129 13.48 -0.42 -8.88
C VAL A 129 14.58 0.60 -9.03
N LYS A 130 15.77 0.18 -9.47
CA LYS A 130 16.91 1.06 -9.71
C LYS A 130 16.64 2.13 -10.77
N LYS A 131 15.86 1.79 -11.79
CA LYS A 131 15.55 2.69 -12.91
C LYS A 131 14.51 3.74 -12.54
N HIS A 132 13.44 3.37 -11.81
CA HIS A 132 12.21 4.16 -11.71
C HIS A 132 11.89 4.69 -10.31
N LEU A 133 12.37 4.05 -9.23
CA LEU A 133 11.94 4.40 -7.89
C LEU A 133 12.79 5.47 -7.19
N GLY A 134 13.88 5.93 -7.83
CA GLY A 134 14.73 6.97 -7.27
C GLY A 134 15.29 6.59 -5.91
N VAL A 135 15.04 7.44 -4.90
CA VAL A 135 15.50 7.20 -3.52
C VAL A 135 14.39 6.63 -2.61
N LYS A 136 13.24 6.22 -3.18
CA LYS A 136 12.09 5.67 -2.41
C LYS A 136 12.47 4.45 -1.56
N THR A 137 13.49 3.70 -1.96
CA THR A 137 13.95 2.53 -1.21
C THR A 137 14.76 2.88 0.03
N LYS A 138 15.32 4.09 0.12
CA LYS A 138 16.19 4.48 1.25
C LYS A 138 15.47 4.36 2.60
N PRO A 139 16.22 3.97 3.64
CA PRO A 139 17.69 3.82 3.73
C PRO A 139 18.25 2.49 3.16
N PHE A 140 17.42 1.65 2.58
CA PHE A 140 17.80 0.36 2.02
C PHE A 140 18.32 0.48 0.59
N SER A 141 19.06 -0.52 0.12
CA SER A 141 19.46 -0.62 -1.28
C SER A 141 18.27 -1.01 -2.17
N THR A 142 18.41 -0.78 -3.47
CA THR A 142 17.39 -1.16 -4.46
C THR A 142 17.19 -2.68 -4.54
N ASP A 143 18.23 -3.46 -4.28
CA ASP A 143 18.19 -4.92 -4.31
C ASP A 143 17.42 -5.51 -3.12
N GLU A 144 17.37 -4.79 -1.99
CA GLU A 144 16.62 -5.19 -0.79
C GLU A 144 15.13 -4.87 -0.90
N TRP A 145 14.69 -4.09 -1.89
CA TRP A 145 13.32 -3.55 -1.95
C TRP A 145 12.24 -4.61 -1.77
N GLY A 146 12.35 -5.74 -2.47
CA GLY A 146 11.38 -6.83 -2.32
C GLY A 146 11.28 -7.38 -0.88
N SER A 147 12.39 -7.44 -0.15
CA SER A 147 12.43 -7.86 1.25
C SER A 147 11.87 -6.78 2.18
N VAL A 148 12.18 -5.51 1.89
CA VAL A 148 11.67 -4.34 2.62
C VAL A 148 10.15 -4.26 2.53
N VAL A 149 9.57 -4.50 1.34
CA VAL A 149 8.12 -4.54 1.13
C VAL A 149 7.47 -5.65 1.97
N ARG A 150 8.05 -6.86 1.97
CA ARG A 150 7.53 -7.99 2.76
C ARG A 150 7.57 -7.71 4.26
N GLU A 151 8.70 -7.22 4.76
CA GLU A 151 8.85 -6.89 6.18
C GLU A 151 7.96 -5.72 6.58
N GLY A 152 7.88 -4.65 5.79
CA GLY A 152 7.00 -3.53 6.05
C GLY A 152 5.51 -3.95 6.06
N ALA A 153 5.10 -4.83 5.15
CA ALA A 153 3.75 -5.39 5.13
C ALA A 153 3.42 -6.18 6.41
N LYS A 154 4.37 -6.97 6.90
CA LYS A 154 4.25 -7.72 8.15
C LYS A 154 4.14 -6.76 9.35
N ILE A 155 5.05 -5.78 9.48
CA ILE A 155 5.04 -4.78 10.56
C ILE A 155 3.70 -4.05 10.60
N LEU A 156 3.18 -3.60 9.44
CA LEU A 156 1.90 -2.93 9.37
C LEU A 156 0.76 -3.82 9.87
N ASN A 157 0.68 -5.07 9.41
CA ASN A 157 -0.38 -5.99 9.82
C ASN A 157 -0.31 -6.35 11.31
N GLU A 158 0.88 -6.53 11.88
CA GLU A 158 1.10 -6.78 13.31
C GLU A 158 0.63 -5.59 14.18
N ASN A 159 0.68 -4.39 13.63
CA ASN A 159 0.27 -3.14 14.29
C ASN A 159 -1.13 -2.64 13.86
N HIS A 160 -1.98 -3.53 13.33
CA HIS A 160 -3.35 -3.23 12.93
C HIS A 160 -3.49 -2.18 11.81
N TRP A 161 -2.49 -2.08 10.94
CA TRP A 161 -2.60 -1.32 9.70
C TRP A 161 -3.01 -2.24 8.54
N PHE A 162 -3.91 -1.70 7.72
CA PHE A 162 -4.44 -2.34 6.52
C PHE A 162 -3.92 -1.58 5.29
N PRO A 163 -2.78 -1.97 4.70
CA PRO A 163 -2.21 -1.28 3.55
C PRO A 163 -3.15 -1.29 2.34
N ALA A 164 -3.28 -0.16 1.67
CA ALA A 164 -3.77 -0.06 0.31
C ALA A 164 -2.56 0.16 -0.60
N ALA A 165 -1.94 -0.93 -1.03
CA ALA A 165 -0.72 -0.90 -1.80
C ALA A 165 -1.01 -0.70 -3.30
N THR A 166 -0.06 -0.11 -4.04
CA THR A 166 -0.13 0.01 -5.49
C THR A 166 1.00 -0.76 -6.16
N ILE A 167 0.71 -1.34 -7.32
CA ILE A 167 1.67 -1.95 -8.24
C ILE A 167 1.44 -1.32 -9.61
N ILE A 168 2.51 -0.98 -10.31
CA ILE A 168 2.43 -0.49 -11.69
C ILE A 168 2.76 -1.63 -12.64
N ILE A 169 1.89 -1.86 -13.63
CA ILE A 169 1.99 -2.92 -14.62
C ILE A 169 2.23 -2.31 -15.99
N GLY A 170 3.16 -2.89 -16.75
CA GLY A 170 3.43 -2.47 -18.12
C GLY A 170 4.37 -1.29 -18.20
N TRP A 171 5.40 -1.29 -17.38
CA TRP A 171 6.51 -0.34 -17.52
C TRP A 171 7.14 -0.43 -18.90
N PRO A 172 7.63 0.69 -19.44
CA PRO A 172 8.45 0.66 -20.64
C PRO A 172 9.66 -0.28 -20.47
N ASP A 173 9.90 -1.12 -21.43
CA ASP A 173 11.01 -2.09 -21.48
C ASP A 173 11.00 -3.16 -20.37
N GLU A 174 9.90 -3.32 -19.63
CA GLU A 174 9.75 -4.37 -18.63
C GLU A 174 9.66 -5.76 -19.30
N THR A 175 10.54 -6.64 -18.92
CA THR A 175 10.56 -8.02 -19.42
C THR A 175 9.66 -8.94 -18.60
N PRO A 176 9.18 -10.08 -19.17
CA PRO A 176 8.42 -11.07 -18.38
C PRO A 176 9.15 -11.62 -17.16
N ASP A 177 10.49 -11.71 -17.20
CA ASP A 177 11.30 -12.14 -16.05
C ASP A 177 11.31 -11.10 -14.94
N GLU A 178 11.27 -9.81 -15.27
CA GLU A 178 11.13 -8.72 -14.29
C GLU A 178 9.74 -8.72 -13.65
N VAL A 179 8.69 -8.92 -14.43
CA VAL A 179 7.32 -9.07 -13.90
C VAL A 179 7.24 -10.24 -12.92
N GLN A 180 7.99 -11.33 -13.17
CA GLN A 180 8.00 -12.53 -12.32
C GLN A 180 8.39 -12.21 -10.87
N TYR A 181 9.33 -11.30 -10.62
CA TYR A 181 9.69 -10.89 -9.25
C TYR A 181 8.48 -10.41 -8.45
N THR A 182 7.62 -9.61 -9.09
CA THR A 182 6.42 -9.07 -8.43
C THR A 182 5.31 -10.11 -8.32
N ILE A 183 5.19 -11.05 -9.28
CA ILE A 183 4.29 -12.21 -9.19
C ILE A 183 4.67 -13.09 -7.99
N ASP A 184 5.97 -13.35 -7.79
CA ASP A 184 6.47 -14.14 -6.68
C ASP A 184 6.16 -13.47 -5.34
N MET A 185 6.34 -12.16 -5.24
CA MET A 185 5.93 -11.39 -4.05
C MET A 185 4.43 -11.51 -3.78
N MET A 186 3.57 -11.45 -4.80
CA MET A 186 2.13 -11.64 -4.61
C MET A 186 1.78 -13.06 -4.12
N THR A 187 2.56 -14.05 -4.53
CA THR A 187 2.45 -15.43 -4.04
C THR A 187 2.83 -15.53 -2.58
N ASP A 188 3.90 -14.84 -2.16
CA ASP A 188 4.33 -14.75 -0.76
C ASP A 188 3.28 -14.04 0.11
N PHE A 189 2.67 -12.97 -0.38
CA PHE A 189 1.57 -12.27 0.31
C PHE A 189 0.39 -13.19 0.58
N ARG A 190 0.08 -14.09 -0.36
CA ARG A 190 -0.95 -15.10 -0.14
C ARG A 190 -0.53 -16.12 0.92
N ALA A 191 0.71 -16.62 0.86
CA ALA A 191 1.25 -17.61 1.80
C ALA A 191 1.34 -17.07 3.23
N THR A 192 1.68 -15.79 3.41
CA THR A 192 1.81 -15.11 4.71
C THR A 192 0.49 -14.51 5.21
N ASN A 193 -0.61 -14.71 4.51
CA ASN A 193 -1.93 -14.13 4.84
C ASN A 193 -1.90 -12.61 5.00
N PHE A 194 -1.20 -11.92 4.08
CA PHE A 194 -1.15 -10.47 4.06
C PHE A 194 -2.55 -9.85 4.05
N ARG A 195 -2.82 -8.95 4.98
CA ARG A 195 -4.08 -8.21 5.10
C ARG A 195 -3.90 -6.80 4.55
N GLY A 196 -4.11 -6.65 3.27
CA GLY A 196 -4.06 -5.39 2.55
C GLY A 196 -4.55 -5.55 1.12
N LEU A 197 -5.04 -4.47 0.53
CA LEU A 197 -5.37 -4.42 -0.88
C LEU A 197 -4.12 -4.14 -1.71
N VAL A 198 -4.08 -4.66 -2.92
CA VAL A 198 -3.04 -4.36 -3.90
C VAL A 198 -3.71 -3.92 -5.19
N ALA A 199 -3.68 -2.62 -5.48
CA ALA A 199 -4.26 -2.05 -6.68
C ALA A 199 -3.28 -2.17 -7.86
N PRO A 200 -3.61 -2.96 -8.89
CA PRO A 200 -2.83 -3.03 -10.12
C PRO A 200 -3.16 -1.81 -11.00
N LEU A 201 -2.22 -0.88 -11.10
CA LEU A 201 -2.33 0.30 -11.95
C LEU A 201 -1.58 0.06 -13.25
N LEU A 202 -2.15 0.47 -14.37
CA LEU A 202 -1.45 0.45 -15.64
C LEU A 202 -0.50 1.65 -15.72
N TYR A 203 0.71 1.44 -16.23
CA TYR A 203 1.68 2.51 -16.42
C TYR A 203 1.09 3.63 -17.27
N GLN A 204 1.19 4.86 -16.79
CA GLN A 204 0.78 6.06 -17.51
C GLN A 204 2.00 6.96 -17.74
N ASP A 205 2.27 7.24 -19.00
CA ASP A 205 3.27 8.21 -19.40
C ASP A 205 2.65 9.61 -19.42
N PHE A 206 3.28 10.59 -18.80
CA PHE A 206 2.82 11.99 -18.84
C PHE A 206 2.75 12.57 -20.26
N SER A 207 3.51 12.00 -21.21
CA SER A 207 3.44 12.36 -22.63
C SER A 207 2.35 11.61 -23.41
N GLU A 208 1.65 10.68 -22.77
CA GLU A 208 0.64 9.75 -23.32
C GLU A 208 1.13 8.79 -24.40
N LYS A 209 2.38 8.94 -24.87
CA LYS A 209 2.91 8.17 -26.01
C LYS A 209 3.19 6.71 -25.69
N ASN A 210 3.60 6.42 -24.43
CA ASN A 210 4.01 5.09 -23.99
C ASN A 210 3.11 4.54 -22.88
N SER A 211 1.90 5.09 -22.71
CA SER A 211 0.96 4.60 -21.71
C SER A 211 0.50 3.18 -22.03
N MET A 212 0.45 2.34 -21.01
CA MET A 212 -0.04 0.98 -21.12
C MET A 212 -1.57 0.96 -21.17
N HIS A 213 -2.11 0.18 -22.09
CA HIS A 213 -3.54 -0.10 -22.17
C HIS A 213 -3.83 -1.56 -21.83
N PHE A 214 -4.97 -1.83 -21.23
CA PHE A 214 -5.33 -3.18 -20.80
C PHE A 214 -5.28 -4.20 -21.95
N GLY A 215 -5.68 -3.80 -23.16
CA GLY A 215 -5.64 -4.64 -24.35
C GLY A 215 -4.24 -5.05 -24.82
N ASN A 216 -3.19 -4.41 -24.31
CA ASN A 216 -1.80 -4.65 -24.69
C ASN A 216 -1.02 -5.49 -23.65
N LEU A 217 -1.69 -5.96 -22.58
CA LEU A 217 -1.04 -6.78 -21.56
C LEU A 217 -0.54 -8.11 -22.15
N ASN A 218 0.72 -8.43 -21.89
CA ASN A 218 1.23 -9.78 -22.15
C ASN A 218 0.81 -10.77 -21.04
N GLU A 219 1.10 -12.07 -21.22
CA GLU A 219 0.72 -13.11 -20.27
C GLU A 219 1.28 -12.90 -18.85
N ALA A 220 2.52 -12.43 -18.72
CA ALA A 220 3.13 -12.17 -17.41
C ALA A 220 2.44 -11.00 -16.70
N GLN A 221 2.24 -9.89 -17.41
CA GLN A 221 1.55 -8.70 -16.91
C GLN A 221 0.09 -9.00 -16.51
N PHE A 222 -0.62 -9.78 -17.33
CA PHE A 222 -1.96 -10.24 -16.99
C PHE A 222 -1.95 -11.16 -15.75
N THR A 223 -0.95 -12.03 -15.63
CA THR A 223 -0.80 -12.90 -14.46
C THR A 223 -0.61 -12.06 -13.19
N LEU A 224 0.22 -11.02 -13.23
CA LEU A 224 0.40 -10.10 -12.10
C LEU A 224 -0.91 -9.38 -11.76
N PHE A 225 -1.60 -8.84 -12.78
CA PHE A 225 -2.91 -8.22 -12.61
C PHE A 225 -3.92 -9.16 -11.93
N TRP A 226 -3.99 -10.41 -12.41
CA TRP A 226 -4.86 -11.44 -11.86
C TRP A 226 -4.52 -11.78 -10.40
N LYS A 227 -3.24 -11.92 -10.07
CA LYS A 227 -2.76 -12.19 -8.70
C LYS A 227 -3.11 -11.07 -7.72
N CYS A 228 -3.05 -9.81 -8.16
CA CYS A 228 -3.52 -8.70 -7.33
C CYS A 228 -5.02 -8.83 -7.03
N TRP A 229 -5.83 -9.15 -8.02
CA TRP A 229 -7.28 -9.34 -7.82
C TRP A 229 -7.61 -10.58 -6.98
N GLU A 230 -6.90 -11.70 -7.15
CA GLU A 230 -7.04 -12.86 -6.25
C GLU A 230 -6.78 -12.48 -4.79
N ASN A 231 -5.71 -11.73 -4.53
CA ASN A 231 -5.42 -11.21 -3.18
C ASN A 231 -6.56 -10.31 -2.68
N ASN A 232 -6.96 -9.33 -3.46
CA ASN A 232 -7.97 -8.36 -3.07
C ASN A 232 -9.30 -9.01 -2.73
N LEU A 233 -9.74 -9.98 -3.52
CA LEU A 233 -10.99 -10.70 -3.30
C LEU A 233 -10.93 -11.61 -2.06
N ARG A 234 -9.77 -12.24 -1.80
CA ARG A 234 -9.54 -12.97 -0.55
C ARG A 234 -9.67 -12.02 0.64
N VAL A 235 -8.95 -10.92 0.62
CA VAL A 235 -8.90 -9.95 1.71
C VAL A 235 -10.26 -9.28 1.95
N ILE A 236 -11.01 -8.95 0.89
CA ILE A 236 -12.39 -8.46 1.01
C ILE A 236 -13.27 -9.47 1.76
N ASN A 237 -13.15 -10.76 1.46
CA ASN A 237 -13.88 -11.80 2.18
C ASN A 237 -13.50 -11.88 3.65
N ASP A 238 -12.24 -11.67 4.00
CA ASP A 238 -11.75 -11.68 5.39
C ASP A 238 -12.20 -10.44 6.18
N ILE A 239 -12.35 -9.30 5.50
CA ILE A 239 -12.78 -8.03 6.11
C ILE A 239 -14.29 -7.97 6.31
N ILE A 240 -15.10 -8.61 5.47
CA ILE A 240 -16.55 -8.62 5.56
C ILE A 240 -17.03 -8.89 7.00
N PRO A 241 -16.57 -9.94 7.70
CA PRO A 241 -16.98 -10.20 9.07
C PRO A 241 -16.63 -9.06 10.03
N ILE A 242 -15.52 -8.36 9.81
CA ILE A 242 -15.10 -7.22 10.65
C ILE A 242 -16.06 -6.05 10.47
N ILE A 243 -16.38 -5.70 9.22
CA ILE A 243 -17.34 -4.63 8.88
C ILE A 243 -18.73 -4.97 9.45
N LEU A 244 -19.15 -6.22 9.32
CA LEU A 244 -20.45 -6.68 9.79
C LEU A 244 -20.56 -6.77 11.32
N ARG A 245 -19.46 -6.77 12.07
CA ARG A 245 -19.47 -6.65 13.54
C ARG A 245 -19.82 -5.23 14.02
N ASN A 246 -19.76 -4.24 13.16
CA ASN A 246 -20.12 -2.87 13.54
C ASN A 246 -21.56 -2.83 14.06
N LYS A 247 -21.73 -2.27 15.28
CA LYS A 247 -23.03 -2.18 15.97
C LYS A 247 -23.99 -1.19 15.30
N THR A 248 -23.50 -0.32 14.45
CA THR A 248 -24.30 0.71 13.73
C THR A 248 -25.31 0.08 12.77
N TYR A 249 -25.03 -1.13 12.26
CA TYR A 249 -25.91 -1.79 11.28
C TYR A 249 -26.79 -2.86 11.93
N GLY A 250 -28.08 -2.79 11.67
CA GLY A 250 -29.04 -3.84 12.09
C GLY A 250 -28.82 -5.16 11.30
N PRO A 251 -29.38 -6.30 11.80
CA PRO A 251 -29.16 -7.62 11.19
C PRO A 251 -29.54 -7.69 9.72
N ALA A 252 -30.65 -7.11 9.32
CA ALA A 252 -31.10 -7.10 7.91
C ALA A 252 -30.11 -6.36 7.00
N MET A 253 -29.60 -5.21 7.44
CA MET A 253 -28.59 -4.44 6.68
C MET A 253 -27.29 -5.23 6.52
N LYS A 254 -26.87 -5.96 7.55
CA LYS A 254 -25.67 -6.81 7.50
C LYS A 254 -25.80 -7.93 6.47
N VAL A 255 -26.95 -8.62 6.43
CA VAL A 255 -27.22 -9.67 5.44
C VAL A 255 -27.24 -9.06 4.03
N PHE A 256 -27.89 -7.91 3.85
CA PHE A 256 -27.95 -7.20 2.58
C PHE A 256 -26.55 -6.80 2.07
N MET A 257 -25.75 -6.17 2.94
CA MET A 257 -24.35 -5.81 2.61
C MET A 257 -23.50 -7.04 2.25
N TYR A 258 -23.63 -8.12 3.01
CA TYR A 258 -22.95 -9.37 2.70
C TYR A 258 -23.32 -9.89 1.31
N GLY A 259 -24.61 -9.91 0.98
CA GLY A 259 -25.12 -10.33 -0.33
C GLY A 259 -24.57 -9.47 -1.47
N ILE A 260 -24.59 -8.15 -1.32
CA ILE A 260 -24.04 -7.20 -2.33
C ILE A 260 -22.54 -7.44 -2.54
N ILE A 261 -21.77 -7.56 -1.46
CA ILE A 261 -20.31 -7.76 -1.58
C ILE A 261 -20.01 -9.09 -2.28
N LYS A 262 -20.72 -10.18 -1.92
CA LYS A 262 -20.55 -11.48 -2.58
C LYS A 262 -20.96 -11.46 -4.05
N ALA A 263 -22.08 -10.82 -4.38
CA ALA A 263 -22.52 -10.67 -5.78
C ALA A 263 -21.52 -9.81 -6.58
N GLY A 264 -21.02 -8.71 -5.99
CA GLY A 264 -20.02 -7.85 -6.59
C GLY A 264 -18.70 -8.58 -6.86
N THR A 265 -18.19 -9.33 -5.88
CA THR A 265 -16.98 -10.15 -6.06
C THR A 265 -17.15 -11.18 -7.17
N TRP A 266 -18.29 -11.86 -7.22
CA TRP A 266 -18.59 -12.82 -8.29
C TRP A 266 -18.65 -12.14 -9.67
N ALA A 267 -19.34 -11.00 -9.77
CA ALA A 267 -19.46 -10.24 -11.01
C ALA A 267 -18.09 -9.77 -11.53
N ILE A 268 -17.24 -9.25 -10.65
CA ILE A 268 -15.87 -8.84 -10.99
C ILE A 268 -15.07 -10.03 -11.53
N MET A 269 -15.09 -11.18 -10.85
CA MET A 269 -14.37 -12.36 -11.29
C MET A 269 -14.87 -12.87 -12.65
N ARG A 270 -16.18 -12.86 -12.86
CA ARG A 270 -16.77 -13.26 -14.14
C ARG A 270 -16.32 -12.31 -15.26
N TYR A 271 -16.34 -11.00 -15.00
CA TYR A 271 -15.89 -9.99 -15.97
C TYR A 271 -14.41 -10.15 -16.32
N LEU A 272 -13.53 -10.30 -15.30
CA LEU A 272 -12.09 -10.49 -15.51
C LEU A 272 -11.76 -11.78 -16.27
N ARG A 273 -12.53 -12.86 -16.04
CA ARG A 273 -12.41 -14.11 -16.83
C ARG A 273 -12.82 -13.92 -18.28
N GLY A 274 -13.84 -13.11 -18.53
CA GLY A 274 -14.25 -12.71 -19.90
C GLY A 274 -13.13 -11.96 -20.61
N LEU A 275 -12.60 -10.92 -19.98
CA LEU A 275 -11.48 -10.14 -20.50
C LEU A 275 -10.24 -10.99 -20.81
N CYS A 276 -9.92 -11.98 -19.96
CA CYS A 276 -8.81 -12.89 -20.21
C CYS A 276 -9.02 -13.69 -21.50
N LYS A 277 -10.22 -14.24 -21.71
CA LYS A 277 -10.54 -15.00 -22.92
C LYS A 277 -10.45 -14.14 -24.19
N ASP A 278 -10.90 -12.90 -24.10
CA ASP A 278 -10.83 -11.97 -25.23
C ASP A 278 -9.37 -11.62 -25.58
N LEU A 279 -8.52 -11.37 -24.55
CA LEU A 279 -7.11 -11.04 -24.75
C LEU A 279 -6.25 -12.22 -25.25
N PHE A 280 -6.55 -13.43 -24.81
CA PHE A 280 -5.68 -14.61 -25.01
C PHE A 280 -6.36 -15.76 -25.77
N ASN A 281 -7.15 -15.43 -26.80
CA ASN A 281 -7.73 -16.40 -27.74
C ASN A 281 -8.52 -17.52 -27.06
N GLY A 282 -9.39 -17.16 -26.11
CA GLY A 282 -10.27 -18.08 -25.40
C GLY A 282 -9.65 -18.78 -24.19
N ARG A 283 -8.35 -18.56 -23.91
CA ARG A 283 -7.70 -19.15 -22.73
C ARG A 283 -8.25 -18.59 -21.42
N THR A 284 -8.30 -19.44 -20.42
CA THR A 284 -8.72 -19.07 -19.06
C THR A 284 -7.57 -18.46 -18.25
N PRO A 285 -7.86 -17.67 -17.19
CA PRO A 285 -6.82 -17.19 -16.27
C PRO A 285 -5.97 -18.32 -15.68
N ASP A 286 -6.57 -19.46 -15.35
CA ASP A 286 -5.87 -20.60 -14.75
C ASP A 286 -4.80 -21.15 -15.71
N GLU A 287 -5.09 -21.25 -17.01
CA GLU A 287 -4.13 -21.69 -18.05
C GLU A 287 -2.99 -20.69 -18.26
N ILE A 288 -3.24 -19.38 -18.13
CA ILE A 288 -2.21 -18.37 -18.26
C ILE A 288 -1.32 -18.34 -17.02
N VAL A 289 -1.93 -18.35 -15.84
CA VAL A 289 -1.25 -18.20 -14.55
C VAL A 289 -0.37 -19.41 -14.22
N GLU A 290 -0.76 -20.63 -14.62
CA GLU A 290 0.00 -21.87 -14.34
C GLU A 290 1.46 -21.78 -14.81
N LYS A 291 1.71 -21.13 -15.95
CA LYS A 291 3.05 -20.89 -16.49
C LYS A 291 3.96 -20.14 -15.51
N TYR A 292 3.38 -19.19 -14.73
CA TYR A 292 4.08 -18.28 -13.82
C TYR A 292 3.92 -18.69 -12.33
N ALA A 293 3.07 -19.69 -12.03
CA ALA A 293 2.80 -20.13 -10.66
C ALA A 293 3.93 -20.99 -10.06
N ARG A 294 4.84 -21.47 -10.89
CA ARG A 294 6.02 -22.22 -10.43
C ARG A 294 7.09 -21.22 -10.00
N SER A 295 6.94 -20.66 -8.79
CA SER A 295 7.94 -19.77 -8.20
C SER A 295 9.31 -20.44 -8.19
N ARG A 296 10.33 -19.71 -8.64
CA ARG A 296 11.70 -20.01 -8.22
C ARG A 296 11.69 -19.79 -6.71
N SER A 297 11.96 -20.83 -5.93
CA SER A 297 12.17 -20.72 -4.48
C SER A 297 13.43 -19.88 -4.26
N VAL A 298 13.26 -18.56 -4.30
CA VAL A 298 14.31 -17.62 -3.89
C VAL A 298 14.25 -17.59 -2.38
N SER A 299 15.24 -18.22 -1.74
CA SER A 299 15.52 -17.99 -0.33
C SER A 299 15.70 -16.48 -0.14
N ALA A 300 14.75 -15.84 0.50
CA ALA A 300 14.83 -14.42 0.80
C ALA A 300 16.12 -14.15 1.57
N PRO A 301 16.98 -13.20 1.15
CA PRO A 301 18.13 -12.81 1.94
C PRO A 301 17.60 -12.31 3.29
N LYS A 302 18.19 -12.82 4.39
CA LYS A 302 17.90 -12.31 5.73
C LYS A 302 18.33 -10.85 5.79
N ILE A 303 17.39 -9.97 6.06
CA ILE A 303 17.71 -8.57 6.35
C ILE A 303 18.46 -8.60 7.70
N GLU A 304 19.77 -8.33 7.66
CA GLU A 304 20.49 -7.98 8.87
C GLU A 304 19.99 -6.62 9.32
N THR A 305 19.17 -6.59 10.35
CA THR A 305 18.78 -5.35 11.03
C THR A 305 20.05 -4.71 11.57
N LYS A 306 20.65 -3.81 10.81
CA LYS A 306 21.67 -2.92 11.34
C LYS A 306 21.01 -2.12 12.45
N ARG A 307 21.34 -2.46 13.70
CA ARG A 307 21.01 -1.61 14.85
C ARG A 307 21.77 -0.30 14.66
N LEU A 308 21.03 0.75 14.28
CA LEU A 308 21.48 2.14 14.37
C LEU A 308 21.21 2.66 15.78
#